data_ed855ad3cd972b20d2e09ae749b14f4d
#
_entry.id   ed855ad3cd972b20d2e09ae749b14f4d
#
_cell.length_a   1.000
_cell.length_b   1.000
_cell.length_c   1.000
_cell.angle_alpha   90.00
_cell.angle_beta   90.00
_cell.angle_gamma   90.00
#
_symmetry.space_group_name_H-M   'P 1'
#
loop_
_entity.id
_entity.type
_entity.pdbx_description
1 polymer ?
#
loop_
_entity_poly.entity_id
_entity_poly.type
_entity_poly.pdbx_seq_one_letter_code
_entity_poly.pdbx_strand_id
1 'polypeptide(L)'
;MDNNYVETVISLAPNLFYGTTIAVNILVLAKNKKDTAIQFIDASGLFKKGTNNNLLLDEHIEQIMAVFDSKENVDHFARSVPLEDVVANNYNLSVSSYVAARDNREVVDIAQLNAELKTTVARIDQLRKDIDAIVAEIEGEELEA
;
A
#
# COMPACT_ATOMS: atom_id res chain seq x y z
N MET A 1 -27.87 3.85 -10.26
CA MET A 1 -27.82 3.68 -8.81
C MET A 1 -29.18 3.78 -8.14
N ASP A 2 -30.09 4.53 -8.71
CA ASP A 2 -31.43 4.77 -8.15
C ASP A 2 -32.27 3.51 -7.88
N ASN A 3 -31.94 2.38 -8.53
CA ASN A 3 -32.60 1.09 -8.33
C ASN A 3 -31.88 0.19 -7.28
N ASN A 4 -30.91 0.69 -6.54
CA ASN A 4 -30.18 -0.05 -5.48
C ASN A 4 -29.61 -1.41 -5.93
N TYR A 5 -29.06 -1.49 -7.15
CA TYR A 5 -28.48 -2.74 -7.67
C TYR A 5 -27.03 -3.00 -7.25
N VAL A 6 -26.28 -1.97 -6.86
CA VAL A 6 -24.89 -2.13 -6.45
C VAL A 6 -24.83 -2.79 -5.07
N GLU A 7 -24.28 -3.97 -4.99
CA GLU A 7 -24.12 -4.72 -3.75
C GLU A 7 -22.75 -4.53 -3.13
N THR A 8 -21.70 -4.80 -3.90
CA THR A 8 -20.34 -4.75 -3.40
C THR A 8 -19.37 -4.22 -4.46
N VAL A 9 -18.37 -3.46 -4.04
CA VAL A 9 -17.25 -3.03 -4.86
C VAL A 9 -15.97 -3.57 -4.23
N ILE A 10 -15.22 -4.39 -4.97
CA ILE A 10 -13.98 -5.02 -4.50
C ILE A 10 -12.82 -4.45 -5.31
N SER A 11 -11.87 -3.82 -4.64
CA SER A 11 -10.60 -3.37 -5.24
C SER A 11 -9.57 -4.48 -5.14
N LEU A 12 -8.99 -4.89 -6.27
CA LEU A 12 -7.96 -5.91 -6.34
C LEU A 12 -6.56 -5.31 -6.53
N ALA A 13 -5.54 -6.12 -6.28
CA ALA A 13 -4.15 -5.72 -6.47
C ALA A 13 -3.87 -5.30 -7.93
N PRO A 14 -2.94 -4.37 -8.14
CA PRO A 14 -2.46 -4.04 -9.47
C PRO A 14 -1.65 -5.20 -10.07
N ASN A 15 -1.44 -5.17 -11.38
CA ASN A 15 -0.60 -6.13 -12.09
C ASN A 15 -1.05 -7.60 -11.96
N LEU A 16 -2.36 -7.86 -11.86
CA LEU A 16 -2.92 -9.22 -11.85
C LEU A 16 -3.09 -9.79 -13.28
N PHE A 17 -3.27 -8.94 -14.28
CA PHE A 17 -3.54 -9.35 -15.66
C PHE A 17 -2.34 -9.11 -16.57
N TYR A 18 -2.19 -9.96 -17.58
CA TYR A 18 -1.13 -9.80 -18.58
C TYR A 18 -1.27 -8.49 -19.35
N GLY A 19 -0.13 -7.81 -19.55
CA GLY A 19 -0.06 -6.61 -20.37
C GLY A 19 -0.57 -5.32 -19.71
N THR A 20 -0.96 -5.36 -18.44
CA THR A 20 -1.37 -4.15 -17.70
C THR A 20 -0.93 -4.16 -16.25
N THR A 21 -0.48 -3.02 -15.77
CA THR A 21 -0.14 -2.79 -14.35
C THR A 21 -1.26 -2.11 -13.56
N ILE A 22 -2.42 -1.88 -14.20
CA ILE A 22 -3.54 -1.15 -13.61
C ILE A 22 -4.22 -2.01 -12.55
N ALA A 23 -4.64 -1.37 -11.43
CA ALA A 23 -5.52 -2.00 -10.45
C ALA A 23 -6.92 -2.21 -11.04
N VAL A 24 -7.57 -3.32 -10.68
CA VAL A 24 -8.88 -3.72 -11.19
C VAL A 24 -9.89 -3.75 -10.05
N ASN A 25 -11.13 -3.37 -10.36
CA ASN A 25 -12.24 -3.46 -9.43
C ASN A 25 -13.28 -4.45 -9.95
N ILE A 26 -13.86 -5.23 -9.04
CA ILE A 26 -15.02 -6.08 -9.29
C ILE A 26 -16.25 -5.35 -8.76
N LEU A 27 -17.25 -5.16 -9.62
CA LEU A 27 -18.55 -4.61 -9.25
C LEU A 27 -19.59 -5.74 -9.20
N VAL A 28 -20.12 -6.00 -8.02
CA VAL A 28 -21.17 -6.99 -7.80
C VAL A 28 -22.54 -6.30 -7.82
N LEU A 29 -23.44 -6.81 -8.64
CA LEU A 29 -24.81 -6.29 -8.78
C LEU A 29 -25.83 -7.33 -8.34
N ALA A 30 -26.80 -6.92 -7.52
CA ALA A 30 -27.92 -7.74 -7.08
C ALA A 30 -29.27 -7.07 -7.36
N LYS A 31 -30.21 -7.81 -7.95
CA LYS A 31 -31.55 -7.27 -8.27
C LYS A 31 -32.50 -7.16 -7.09
N ASN A 32 -32.36 -8.05 -6.10
CA ASN A 32 -33.30 -8.17 -4.98
C ASN A 32 -32.63 -7.89 -3.65
N LYS A 33 -31.84 -6.84 -3.60
CA LYS A 33 -31.14 -6.42 -2.40
C LYS A 33 -32.15 -5.97 -1.33
N LYS A 34 -31.99 -6.49 -0.10
CA LYS A 34 -32.90 -6.21 1.01
C LYS A 34 -32.54 -4.92 1.77
N ASP A 35 -31.26 -4.55 1.71
CA ASP A 35 -30.72 -3.34 2.34
C ASP A 35 -30.29 -2.31 1.28
N THR A 36 -29.97 -1.11 1.72
CA THR A 36 -29.48 -0.03 0.87
C THR A 36 -27.99 0.19 0.99
N ALA A 37 -27.29 -0.54 1.86
CA ALA A 37 -25.85 -0.36 2.07
C ALA A 37 -25.05 -0.98 0.92
N ILE A 38 -23.98 -0.32 0.51
CA ILE A 38 -22.99 -0.82 -0.45
C ILE A 38 -21.75 -1.24 0.33
N GLN A 39 -21.29 -2.46 0.11
CA GLN A 39 -20.07 -2.94 0.72
C GLN A 39 -18.86 -2.57 -0.15
N PHE A 40 -17.83 -1.98 0.46
CA PHE A 40 -16.55 -1.69 -0.18
C PHE A 40 -15.49 -2.59 0.45
N ILE A 41 -14.72 -3.33 -0.37
CA ILE A 41 -13.66 -4.23 0.07
C ILE A 41 -12.36 -3.82 -0.61
N ASP A 42 -11.33 -3.51 0.19
CA ASP A 42 -9.98 -3.23 -0.29
C ASP A 42 -9.11 -4.47 -0.20
N ALA A 43 -9.06 -5.24 -1.27
CA ALA A 43 -8.18 -6.39 -1.43
C ALA A 43 -6.91 -6.05 -2.23
N SER A 44 -6.58 -4.77 -2.38
CA SER A 44 -5.39 -4.33 -3.15
C SER A 44 -4.06 -4.80 -2.55
N GLY A 45 -4.04 -5.10 -1.26
CA GLY A 45 -2.89 -5.66 -0.55
C GLY A 45 -2.81 -7.20 -0.58
N LEU A 46 -3.85 -7.89 -1.07
CA LEU A 46 -3.92 -9.34 -1.10
C LEU A 46 -3.37 -9.89 -2.41
N PHE A 47 -2.08 -10.18 -2.45
CA PHE A 47 -1.44 -10.81 -3.59
C PHE A 47 -0.11 -11.45 -3.21
N LYS A 48 0.30 -12.44 -3.99
CA LYS A 48 1.67 -12.97 -4.00
C LYS A 48 2.42 -12.39 -5.18
N LYS A 49 3.57 -11.79 -4.94
CA LYS A 49 4.42 -11.26 -6.01
C LYS A 49 4.96 -12.42 -6.86
N GLY A 50 4.61 -12.46 -8.13
CA GLY A 50 5.18 -13.37 -9.12
C GLY A 50 6.32 -12.72 -9.89
N THR A 51 6.90 -13.44 -10.85
CA THR A 51 8.02 -12.95 -11.68
C THR A 51 7.58 -11.81 -12.62
N ASN A 52 6.44 -11.95 -13.26
CA ASN A 52 5.92 -10.98 -14.24
C ASN A 52 4.66 -10.27 -13.73
N ASN A 53 3.77 -11.02 -13.07
CA ASN A 53 2.48 -10.55 -12.59
C ASN A 53 2.29 -10.90 -11.11
N ASN A 54 1.45 -10.16 -10.43
CA ASN A 54 0.94 -10.55 -9.12
C ASN A 54 -0.04 -11.71 -9.26
N LEU A 55 -0.12 -12.56 -8.26
CA LEU A 55 -1.00 -13.72 -8.22
C LEU A 55 -1.98 -13.59 -7.07
N LEU A 56 -3.25 -13.81 -7.35
CA LEU A 56 -4.27 -13.97 -6.34
C LEU A 56 -4.35 -15.46 -5.99
N LEU A 57 -4.04 -15.81 -4.73
CA LEU A 57 -4.08 -17.19 -4.24
C LEU A 57 -5.46 -17.52 -3.69
N ASP A 58 -5.76 -18.82 -3.55
CA ASP A 58 -7.04 -19.29 -2.99
C ASP A 58 -7.29 -18.74 -1.59
N GLU A 59 -6.25 -18.65 -0.74
CA GLU A 59 -6.32 -18.05 0.60
C GLU A 59 -6.76 -16.57 0.57
N HIS A 60 -6.35 -15.81 -0.44
CA HIS A 60 -6.78 -14.41 -0.63
C HIS A 60 -8.25 -14.35 -1.05
N ILE A 61 -8.66 -15.27 -1.93
CA ILE A 61 -10.06 -15.38 -2.38
C ILE A 61 -10.96 -15.74 -1.22
N GLU A 62 -10.57 -16.70 -0.38
CA GLU A 62 -11.31 -17.10 0.82
C GLU A 62 -11.49 -15.94 1.80
N GLN A 63 -10.45 -15.12 2.02
CA GLN A 63 -10.55 -13.92 2.86
C GLN A 63 -11.54 -12.90 2.31
N ILE A 64 -11.50 -12.64 1.00
CA ILE A 64 -12.44 -11.74 0.34
C ILE A 64 -13.87 -12.29 0.47
N MET A 65 -14.08 -13.58 0.20
CA MET A 65 -15.39 -14.23 0.25
C MET A 65 -15.97 -14.27 1.66
N ALA A 66 -15.15 -14.55 2.67
CA ALA A 66 -15.59 -14.55 4.07
C ALA A 66 -16.18 -13.19 4.48
N VAL A 67 -15.53 -12.09 4.10
CA VAL A 67 -16.01 -10.74 4.40
C VAL A 67 -17.18 -10.34 3.49
N PHE A 68 -17.17 -10.77 2.23
CA PHE A 68 -18.28 -10.57 1.31
C PHE A 68 -19.57 -11.20 1.86
N ASP A 69 -19.50 -12.41 2.39
CA ASP A 69 -20.67 -13.13 2.91
C ASP A 69 -21.13 -12.60 4.26
N SER A 70 -20.19 -12.29 5.18
CA SER A 70 -20.52 -11.79 6.52
C SER A 70 -21.04 -10.35 6.51
N LYS A 71 -20.70 -9.55 5.48
CA LYS A 71 -20.98 -8.10 5.40
C LYS A 71 -20.46 -7.30 6.59
N GLU A 72 -19.49 -7.83 7.31
CA GLU A 72 -18.88 -7.16 8.46
C GLU A 72 -17.95 -6.03 8.05
N ASN A 73 -17.87 -5.02 8.91
CA ASN A 73 -16.86 -3.97 8.78
C ASN A 73 -15.54 -4.48 9.37
N VAL A 74 -14.49 -4.44 8.56
CA VAL A 74 -13.13 -4.82 8.96
C VAL A 74 -12.21 -3.63 8.71
N ASP A 75 -11.52 -3.17 9.73
CA ASP A 75 -10.63 -2.01 9.63
C ASP A 75 -9.59 -2.21 8.52
N HIS A 76 -9.42 -1.20 7.69
CA HIS A 76 -8.49 -1.18 6.56
C HIS A 76 -8.73 -2.26 5.49
N PHE A 77 -9.89 -2.95 5.53
CA PHE A 77 -10.18 -4.02 4.60
C PHE A 77 -11.59 -3.94 4.00
N ALA A 78 -12.62 -3.77 4.85
CA ALA A 78 -14.00 -3.71 4.35
C ALA A 78 -14.88 -2.77 5.15
N ARG A 79 -15.79 -2.09 4.45
CA ARG A 79 -16.77 -1.20 5.06
C ARG A 79 -18.08 -1.23 4.30
N SER A 80 -19.20 -1.39 5.04
CA SER A 80 -20.55 -1.22 4.54
C SER A 80 -20.99 0.22 4.73
N VAL A 81 -21.38 0.88 3.64
CA VAL A 81 -21.72 2.30 3.59
C VAL A 81 -23.15 2.46 3.12
N PRO A 82 -24.03 3.20 3.82
CA PRO A 82 -25.37 3.50 3.36
C PRO A 82 -25.37 4.19 2.00
N LEU A 83 -26.37 3.92 1.18
CA LEU A 83 -26.50 4.55 -0.14
C LEU A 83 -26.54 6.08 -0.05
N GLU A 84 -27.13 6.63 1.02
CA GLU A 84 -27.22 8.07 1.27
C GLU A 84 -25.84 8.73 1.33
N ASP A 85 -24.86 8.09 1.99
CA ASP A 85 -23.49 8.58 2.08
C ASP A 85 -22.77 8.52 0.74
N VAL A 86 -23.06 7.49 -0.06
CA VAL A 86 -22.52 7.37 -1.42
C VAL A 86 -23.11 8.44 -2.35
N VAL A 87 -24.39 8.74 -2.21
CA VAL A 87 -25.06 9.83 -2.94
C VAL A 87 -24.46 11.17 -2.53
N ALA A 88 -24.27 11.42 -1.22
CA ALA A 88 -23.65 12.64 -0.70
C ALA A 88 -22.21 12.82 -1.23
N ASN A 89 -21.53 11.71 -1.52
CA ASN A 89 -20.19 11.71 -2.15
C ASN A 89 -20.25 11.61 -3.68
N ASN A 90 -21.28 12.18 -4.31
CA ASN A 90 -21.47 12.26 -5.76
C ASN A 90 -21.42 10.89 -6.47
N TYR A 91 -22.01 9.85 -5.87
CA TYR A 91 -21.98 8.47 -6.36
C TYR A 91 -20.56 7.92 -6.61
N ASN A 92 -19.58 8.40 -5.87
CA ASN A 92 -18.23 7.88 -5.96
C ASN A 92 -18.20 6.41 -5.50
N LEU A 93 -17.69 5.51 -6.33
CA LEU A 93 -17.54 4.08 -6.05
C LEU A 93 -16.07 3.68 -5.79
N SER A 94 -15.19 4.66 -5.61
CA SER A 94 -13.80 4.37 -5.29
C SER A 94 -13.69 3.78 -3.87
N VAL A 95 -13.16 2.57 -3.75
CA VAL A 95 -13.01 1.87 -2.47
C VAL A 95 -12.17 2.69 -1.49
N SER A 96 -11.11 3.35 -1.97
CA SER A 96 -10.22 4.19 -1.14
C SER A 96 -10.90 5.41 -0.51
N SER A 97 -12.09 5.79 -0.97
CA SER A 97 -12.88 6.88 -0.37
C SER A 97 -13.64 6.43 0.88
N TYR A 98 -13.81 5.13 1.09
CA TYR A 98 -14.61 4.57 2.18
C TYR A 98 -13.82 3.64 3.10
N VAL A 99 -12.81 2.96 2.55
CA VAL A 99 -11.90 2.09 3.30
C VAL A 99 -10.56 2.81 3.39
N ALA A 100 -10.17 3.19 4.62
CA ALA A 100 -8.87 3.82 4.84
C ALA A 100 -7.76 2.80 4.55
N ALA A 101 -6.80 3.17 3.72
CA ALA A 101 -5.61 2.35 3.52
C ALA A 101 -4.89 2.11 4.85
N ARG A 102 -4.31 0.93 5.02
CA ARG A 102 -3.44 0.64 6.16
C ARG A 102 -2.23 1.57 6.09
N ASP A 103 -2.02 2.37 7.12
CA ASP A 103 -0.82 3.20 7.21
C ASP A 103 0.37 2.30 7.54
N ASN A 104 1.08 1.87 6.49
CA ASN A 104 2.30 1.07 6.59
C ASN A 104 3.56 1.95 6.70
N ARG A 105 3.41 3.25 6.96
CA ARG A 105 4.58 4.09 7.22
C ARG A 105 5.25 3.58 8.48
N GLU A 106 6.52 3.20 8.35
CA GLU A 106 7.36 2.97 9.51
C GLU A 106 7.32 4.24 10.37
N VAL A 107 6.98 4.09 11.63
CA VAL A 107 7.13 5.18 12.60
C VAL A 107 8.62 5.38 12.77
N VAL A 108 9.18 6.26 11.95
CA VAL A 108 10.60 6.59 11.99
C VAL A 108 10.83 7.37 13.28
N ASP A 109 11.57 6.78 14.20
CA ASP A 109 12.09 7.49 15.36
C ASP A 109 13.16 8.48 14.88
N ILE A 110 12.75 9.75 14.79
CA ILE A 110 13.63 10.85 14.34
C ILE A 110 14.86 10.97 15.25
N ALA A 111 14.74 10.66 16.53
CA ALA A 111 15.85 10.72 17.47
C ALA A 111 16.89 9.63 17.15
N GLN A 112 16.42 8.41 16.88
CA GLN A 112 17.28 7.31 16.46
C GLN A 112 17.97 7.60 15.13
N LEU A 113 17.20 8.05 14.12
CA LEU A 113 17.75 8.38 12.81
C LEU A 113 18.80 9.51 12.88
N ASN A 114 18.57 10.52 13.70
CA ASN A 114 19.55 11.59 13.94
C ASN A 114 20.80 11.09 14.64
N ALA A 115 20.71 10.12 15.54
CA ALA A 115 21.87 9.50 16.18
C ALA A 115 22.71 8.70 15.16
N GLU A 116 22.06 7.91 14.31
CA GLU A 116 22.70 7.16 13.24
C GLU A 116 23.38 8.09 12.22
N LEU A 117 22.72 9.19 11.87
CA LEU A 117 23.27 10.21 10.98
C LEU A 117 24.55 10.83 11.57
N LYS A 118 24.54 11.23 12.85
CA LYS A 118 25.73 11.78 13.52
C LYS A 118 26.90 10.79 13.53
N THR A 119 26.60 9.51 13.80
CA THR A 119 27.62 8.46 13.78
C THR A 119 28.23 8.28 12.40
N THR A 120 27.38 8.30 11.37
CA THR A 120 27.80 8.16 9.97
C THR A 120 28.66 9.35 9.52
N VAL A 121 28.26 10.56 9.86
CA VAL A 121 29.02 11.78 9.56
C VAL A 121 30.39 11.76 10.25
N ALA A 122 30.44 11.40 11.53
CA ALA A 122 31.73 11.29 12.26
C ALA A 122 32.67 10.25 11.62
N ARG A 123 32.11 9.13 11.11
CA ARG A 123 32.89 8.13 10.38
C ARG A 123 33.41 8.65 9.05
N ILE A 124 32.62 9.42 8.32
CA ILE A 124 33.04 10.08 7.08
C ILE A 124 34.18 11.05 7.35
N ASP A 125 34.08 11.86 8.39
CA ASP A 125 35.12 12.84 8.76
C ASP A 125 36.44 12.14 9.17
N GLN A 126 36.34 10.99 9.84
CA GLN A 126 37.52 10.19 10.17
C GLN A 126 38.18 9.62 8.91
N LEU A 127 37.39 9.02 8.01
CA LEU A 127 37.91 8.48 6.75
C LEU A 127 38.54 9.56 5.87
N ARG A 128 38.04 10.78 5.87
CA ARG A 128 38.69 11.91 5.17
C ARG A 128 40.05 12.24 5.74
N LYS A 129 40.15 12.30 7.07
CA LYS A 129 41.46 12.55 7.73
C LYS A 129 42.46 11.43 7.42
N ASP A 130 42.02 10.19 7.39
CA ASP A 130 42.86 9.05 7.07
C ASP A 130 43.36 9.13 5.61
N ILE A 131 42.49 9.54 4.68
CA ILE A 131 42.89 9.79 3.28
C ILE A 131 43.84 10.95 3.17
N ASP A 132 43.59 12.07 3.84
CA ASP A 132 44.47 13.24 3.83
C ASP A 132 45.87 12.89 4.39
N ALA A 133 45.92 12.03 5.41
CA ALA A 133 47.18 11.54 5.95
C ALA A 133 47.97 10.67 4.95
N ILE A 134 47.26 9.77 4.23
CA ILE A 134 47.90 8.92 3.21
C ILE A 134 48.40 9.77 2.04
N VAL A 135 47.63 10.77 1.61
CA VAL A 135 48.03 11.67 0.53
C VAL A 135 49.27 12.46 0.93
N ALA A 136 49.33 12.99 2.16
CA ALA A 136 50.49 13.72 2.66
C ALA A 136 51.76 12.84 2.75
N GLU A 137 51.60 11.54 3.08
CA GLU A 137 52.70 10.57 3.09
C GLU A 137 53.25 10.35 1.68
N ILE A 138 52.36 10.16 0.68
CA ILE A 138 52.72 9.96 -0.73
C ILE A 138 53.41 11.22 -1.29
N GLU A 139 52.83 12.41 -1.06
CA GLU A 139 53.41 13.68 -1.52
C GLU A 139 54.76 13.99 -0.82
N GLY A 140 54.93 13.54 0.43
CA GLY A 140 56.19 13.70 1.17
C GLY A 140 57.35 12.82 0.65
N GLU A 141 57.02 11.60 0.17
CA GLU A 141 58.01 10.70 -0.44
C GLU A 141 58.48 11.18 -1.83
N GLU A 142 57.65 11.90 -2.59
CA GLU A 142 58.03 12.45 -3.89
C GLU A 142 59.01 13.64 -3.79
N LEU A 143 59.14 14.29 -2.62
CA LEU A 143 60.02 15.41 -2.38
C LEU A 143 61.42 14.99 -1.90
N GLU A 144 61.63 13.74 -1.52
CA GLU A 144 62.96 13.19 -1.09
C GLU A 144 63.68 12.36 -2.17
N ALA A 145 63.11 12.22 -3.36
CA ALA A 145 63.67 11.50 -4.51
C ALA A 145 64.16 12.47 -5.60
#